data_84be5146ab33262a6128d62f974f3ef6
#
_entry.id   84be5146ab33262a6128d62f974f3ef6
#
_cell.length_a   1.000
_cell.length_b   1.000
_cell.length_c   1.000
_cell.angle_alpha   90.00
_cell.angle_beta   90.00
_cell.angle_gamma   90.00
#
_symmetry.space_group_name_H-M   'P 1'
#
loop_
_entity.id
_entity.type
_entity.pdbx_description
1 polymer ?
#
loop_
_entity_poly.entity_id
_entity_poly.type
_entity_poly.pdbx_seq_one_letter_code
_entity_poly.pdbx_strand_id
1 'polypeptide(L)'
;MRSSVSAIVGTGFGGGVINDGHIVKGAAGMAGELGHMAIPMAGLLEDGQPVPSCNCGQSADAESVASLTGITRNLLPYWLTRFPGHELAETGVAKAAKLVRGYAERGDEMALEIFRQQAIAMGRVFSIAAKFTDPDTYFIGGGVIEAAPHFRDWFVATVKEHTDLYVEQAAVAEITLVPHLDMAGARGSAIAAAEWVRSQ
;
A
#
# COMPACT_ATOMS: atom_id res chain seq x y z
N MET A 1 5.36 7.09 -19.94
CA MET A 1 5.86 6.53 -18.66
C MET A 1 7.33 6.18 -18.84
N ARG A 2 8.23 6.83 -18.14
CA ARG A 2 9.68 6.55 -18.16
C ARG A 2 10.15 6.02 -16.80
N SER A 3 9.60 6.56 -15.73
CA SER A 3 9.92 6.17 -14.36
C SER A 3 8.64 5.90 -13.58
N SER A 4 8.61 4.84 -12.82
CA SER A 4 7.42 4.49 -12.04
C SER A 4 7.77 3.84 -10.70
N VAL A 5 6.87 4.00 -9.76
CA VAL A 5 6.88 3.28 -8.48
C VAL A 5 5.57 2.52 -8.35
N SER A 6 5.64 1.27 -7.97
CA SER A 6 4.46 0.45 -7.69
C SER A 6 4.41 0.04 -6.23
N ALA A 7 3.23 0.13 -5.62
CA ALA A 7 2.91 -0.33 -4.28
C ALA A 7 1.82 -1.40 -4.37
N ILE A 8 2.15 -2.64 -4.07
CA ILE A 8 1.27 -3.80 -4.17
C ILE A 8 0.99 -4.34 -2.77
N VAL A 9 -0.25 -4.17 -2.33
CA VAL A 9 -0.67 -4.53 -0.98
C VAL A 9 -1.54 -5.79 -0.99
N GLY A 10 -1.03 -6.82 -0.35
CA GLY A 10 -1.71 -8.10 -0.14
C GLY A 10 -1.49 -8.59 1.29
N THR A 11 -1.02 -9.81 1.48
CA THR A 11 -0.60 -10.33 2.80
C THR A 11 0.51 -9.47 3.41
N GLY A 12 1.47 -9.06 2.58
CA GLY A 12 2.51 -8.07 2.87
C GLY A 12 2.35 -6.81 2.02
N PHE A 13 3.39 -5.98 1.96
CA PHE A 13 3.47 -4.79 1.14
C PHE A 13 4.73 -4.85 0.27
N GLY A 14 4.59 -5.27 -0.97
CA GLY A 14 5.67 -5.28 -1.96
C GLY A 14 5.71 -4.00 -2.79
N GLY A 15 6.85 -3.75 -3.39
CA GLY A 15 7.03 -2.62 -4.29
C GLY A 15 7.94 -2.91 -5.47
N GLY A 16 8.01 -1.96 -6.39
CA GLY A 16 8.92 -1.99 -7.52
C GLY A 16 9.20 -0.59 -8.00
N VAL A 17 10.43 -0.37 -8.44
CA VAL A 17 10.89 0.92 -8.96
C VAL A 17 11.45 0.73 -10.36
N ILE A 18 10.91 1.47 -11.30
CA ILE A 18 11.46 1.63 -12.65
C ILE A 18 12.03 3.05 -12.73
N ASN A 19 13.27 3.17 -13.15
CA ASN A 19 13.91 4.45 -13.38
C ASN A 19 14.42 4.53 -14.81
N ASP A 20 13.96 5.52 -15.56
CA ASP A 20 14.30 5.73 -16.98
C ASP A 20 14.16 4.46 -17.86
N GLY A 21 13.07 3.71 -17.61
CA GLY A 21 12.77 2.47 -18.34
C GLY A 21 13.45 1.22 -17.79
N HIS A 22 14.31 1.32 -16.77
CA HIS A 22 15.03 0.22 -16.20
C HIS A 22 14.56 -0.13 -14.79
N ILE A 23 14.44 -1.43 -14.50
CA ILE A 23 14.13 -1.88 -13.14
C ILE A 23 15.32 -1.61 -12.21
N VAL A 24 15.04 -0.98 -11.08
CA VAL A 24 16.02 -0.75 -10.02
C VAL A 24 16.12 -2.03 -9.18
N LYS A 25 17.25 -2.73 -9.26
CA LYS A 25 17.49 -3.99 -8.52
C LYS A 25 18.22 -3.76 -7.19
N GLY A 26 19.07 -2.73 -7.13
CA GLY A 26 19.97 -2.51 -5.99
C GLY A 26 21.16 -3.49 -5.98
N ALA A 27 22.12 -3.22 -5.11
CA ALA A 27 23.35 -4.01 -5.01
C ALA A 27 23.12 -5.44 -4.50
N ALA A 28 22.13 -5.63 -3.62
CA ALA A 28 21.77 -6.91 -3.04
C ALA A 28 20.43 -7.48 -3.57
N GLY A 29 19.85 -6.86 -4.60
CA GLY A 29 18.54 -7.24 -5.11
C GLY A 29 17.35 -6.82 -4.22
N MET A 30 17.56 -5.91 -3.27
CA MET A 30 16.57 -5.50 -2.26
C MET A 30 15.92 -4.14 -2.56
N ALA A 31 16.17 -3.56 -3.73
CA ALA A 31 15.46 -2.34 -4.11
C ALA A 31 13.97 -2.63 -4.34
N GLY A 32 13.11 -1.72 -3.89
CA GLY A 32 11.66 -1.91 -3.99
C GLY A 32 11.00 -2.51 -2.76
N GLU A 33 11.74 -2.78 -1.68
CA GLU A 33 11.18 -3.19 -0.37
C GLU A 33 10.45 -2.01 0.31
N LEU A 34 9.50 -1.42 -0.41
CA LEU A 34 8.81 -0.18 -0.01
C LEU A 34 7.95 -0.37 1.24
N GLY A 35 7.45 -1.57 1.48
CA GLY A 35 6.68 -1.89 2.67
C GLY A 35 7.47 -1.73 3.97
N HIS A 36 8.78 -1.93 3.91
CA HIS A 36 9.66 -1.80 5.08
C HIS A 36 10.27 -0.40 5.26
N MET A 37 9.79 0.58 4.50
CA MET A 37 10.14 1.97 4.74
C MET A 37 9.45 2.48 5.99
N ALA A 38 10.22 3.05 6.93
CA ALA A 38 9.66 3.78 8.06
C ALA A 38 8.90 5.01 7.56
N ILE A 39 7.65 5.16 7.98
CA ILE A 39 6.80 6.29 7.60
C ILE A 39 6.38 7.10 8.84
N PRO A 40 6.18 8.42 8.72
CA PRO A 40 5.66 9.21 9.83
C PRO A 40 4.32 8.64 10.32
N MET A 41 4.13 8.50 11.65
CA MET A 41 2.86 8.01 12.23
C MET A 41 1.94 9.14 12.68
N ALA A 42 2.46 10.36 12.85
CA ALA A 42 1.66 11.52 13.24
C ALA A 42 0.57 11.82 12.20
N GLY A 43 -0.69 11.91 12.62
CA GLY A 43 -1.84 12.13 11.74
C GLY A 43 -2.26 10.91 10.87
N LEU A 44 -1.58 9.76 11.03
CA LEU A 44 -2.02 8.47 10.51
C LEU A 44 -2.72 7.68 11.61
N LEU A 45 -2.12 7.62 12.78
CA LEU A 45 -2.69 6.95 13.94
C LEU A 45 -3.55 7.92 14.74
N GLU A 46 -4.56 7.37 15.43
CA GLU A 46 -5.28 8.12 16.45
C GLU A 46 -4.43 8.37 17.70
N ASP A 47 -4.81 9.37 18.48
CA ASP A 47 -4.19 9.63 19.78
C ASP A 47 -4.33 8.41 20.70
N GLY A 48 -3.19 7.90 21.17
CA GLY A 48 -3.14 6.70 22.01
C GLY A 48 -3.19 5.37 21.24
N GLN A 49 -3.28 5.38 19.92
CA GLN A 49 -3.16 4.15 19.14
C GLN A 49 -1.70 3.63 19.22
N PRO A 50 -1.50 2.34 19.56
CA PRO A 50 -0.16 1.77 19.60
C PRO A 50 0.57 1.87 18.27
N VAL A 51 1.86 2.14 18.31
CA VAL A 51 2.70 2.14 17.10
C VAL A 51 2.72 0.73 16.50
N PRO A 52 2.34 0.56 15.24
CA PRO A 52 2.28 -0.74 14.59
C PRO A 52 3.66 -1.42 14.51
N SER A 53 3.69 -2.72 14.77
CA SER A 53 4.89 -3.55 14.66
C SER A 53 4.85 -4.43 13.41
N CYS A 54 5.99 -4.62 12.77
CA CYS A 54 6.16 -5.46 11.59
C CYS A 54 6.76 -6.83 11.91
N ASN A 55 6.50 -7.83 11.07
CA ASN A 55 7.10 -9.15 11.17
C ASN A 55 8.63 -9.14 10.94
N CYS A 56 9.16 -8.12 10.26
CA CYS A 56 10.60 -7.96 10.07
C CYS A 56 11.36 -7.54 11.35
N GLY A 57 10.63 -7.26 12.44
CA GLY A 57 11.18 -6.82 13.73
C GLY A 57 11.24 -5.30 13.90
N GLN A 58 10.91 -4.53 12.87
CA GLN A 58 10.80 -3.08 12.95
C GLN A 58 9.40 -2.63 13.40
N SER A 59 9.25 -1.35 13.66
CA SER A 59 7.96 -0.70 13.94
C SER A 59 7.82 0.54 13.07
N ALA A 60 6.59 0.97 12.88
CA ALA A 60 6.26 2.17 12.11
C ALA A 60 6.70 2.10 10.63
N ASP A 61 6.81 0.93 10.05
CA ASP A 61 6.96 0.77 8.61
C ASP A 61 5.59 0.71 7.89
N ALA A 62 5.59 0.91 6.59
CA ALA A 62 4.35 0.97 5.81
C ALA A 62 3.61 -0.37 5.81
N GLU A 63 4.31 -1.50 5.81
CA GLU A 63 3.70 -2.83 5.84
C GLU A 63 2.94 -3.08 7.15
N SER A 64 3.46 -2.63 8.28
CA SER A 64 2.83 -2.79 9.59
C SER A 64 1.45 -2.11 9.69
N VAL A 65 1.17 -1.16 8.81
CA VAL A 65 -0.13 -0.49 8.67
C VAL A 65 -0.93 -1.05 7.50
N ALA A 66 -0.33 -1.08 6.31
CA ALA A 66 -1.07 -1.24 5.08
C ALA A 66 -1.36 -2.69 4.70
N SER A 67 -0.56 -3.66 5.12
CA SER A 67 -0.73 -5.06 4.73
C SER A 67 -1.88 -5.75 5.48
N LEU A 68 -2.36 -6.89 4.93
CA LEU A 68 -3.32 -7.75 5.65
C LEU A 68 -2.74 -8.22 6.98
N THR A 69 -1.43 -8.49 7.04
CA THR A 69 -0.73 -8.82 8.29
C THR A 69 -0.78 -7.65 9.26
N GLY A 70 -0.53 -6.42 8.79
CA GLY A 70 -0.62 -5.19 9.58
C GLY A 70 -2.03 -4.96 10.12
N ILE A 71 -3.05 -5.09 9.26
CA ILE A 71 -4.46 -5.02 9.67
C ILE A 71 -4.75 -6.07 10.75
N THR A 72 -4.33 -7.32 10.55
CA THR A 72 -4.61 -8.42 11.47
C THR A 72 -3.96 -8.21 12.85
N ARG A 73 -2.72 -7.74 12.89
CA ARG A 73 -1.93 -7.64 14.13
C ARG A 73 -2.10 -6.32 14.86
N ASN A 74 -2.26 -5.24 14.13
CA ASN A 74 -2.16 -3.89 14.68
C ASN A 74 -3.49 -3.13 14.61
N LEU A 75 -4.05 -2.97 13.40
CA LEU A 75 -5.18 -2.06 13.21
C LEU A 75 -6.50 -2.65 13.73
N LEU A 76 -6.88 -3.82 13.25
CA LEU A 76 -8.17 -4.42 13.60
C LEU A 76 -8.33 -4.67 15.10
N PRO A 77 -7.34 -5.23 15.85
CA PRO A 77 -7.47 -5.37 17.30
C PRO A 77 -7.70 -4.04 18.02
N TYR A 78 -6.99 -2.97 17.60
CA TYR A 78 -7.20 -1.65 18.16
C TYR A 78 -8.59 -1.11 17.86
N TRP A 79 -9.01 -1.13 16.61
CA TRP A 79 -10.29 -0.59 16.19
C TRP A 79 -11.47 -1.35 16.80
N LEU A 80 -11.38 -2.64 17.01
CA LEU A 80 -12.39 -3.40 17.75
C LEU A 80 -12.55 -2.96 19.21
N THR A 81 -11.52 -2.40 19.84
CA THR A 81 -11.65 -1.79 21.17
C THR A 81 -12.45 -0.48 21.13
N ARG A 82 -12.40 0.22 20.00
CA ARG A 82 -13.16 1.47 19.80
C ARG A 82 -14.62 1.21 19.39
N PHE A 83 -14.89 0.04 18.80
CA PHE A 83 -16.19 -0.42 18.33
C PHE A 83 -16.57 -1.77 18.98
N PRO A 84 -16.77 -1.83 20.31
CA PRO A 84 -16.90 -3.10 21.05
C PRO A 84 -18.14 -3.91 20.67
N GLY A 85 -19.17 -3.28 20.07
CA GLY A 85 -20.38 -3.96 19.57
C GLY A 85 -20.32 -4.39 18.11
N HIS A 86 -19.16 -4.26 17.46
CA HIS A 86 -19.02 -4.61 16.05
C HIS A 86 -19.06 -6.13 15.84
N GLU A 87 -19.78 -6.61 14.82
CA GLU A 87 -19.95 -8.05 14.52
C GLU A 87 -18.62 -8.80 14.37
N LEU A 88 -17.58 -8.15 13.85
CA LEU A 88 -16.26 -8.74 13.69
C LEU A 88 -15.56 -9.04 15.02
N ALA A 89 -16.01 -8.47 16.15
CA ALA A 89 -15.46 -8.77 17.47
C ALA A 89 -15.68 -10.23 17.89
N GLU A 90 -16.78 -10.83 17.43
CA GLU A 90 -17.10 -12.23 17.70
C GLU A 90 -16.39 -13.21 16.70
N THR A 91 -15.73 -12.67 15.71
CA THR A 91 -15.02 -13.44 14.69
C THR A 91 -13.54 -13.49 15.02
N GLY A 92 -12.90 -14.66 14.94
CA GLY A 92 -11.45 -14.74 15.14
C GLY A 92 -10.69 -13.76 14.23
N VAL A 93 -9.73 -13.04 14.80
CA VAL A 93 -9.10 -11.85 14.19
C VAL A 93 -8.58 -12.07 12.77
N ALA A 94 -8.00 -13.24 12.49
CA ALA A 94 -7.49 -13.57 11.16
C ALA A 94 -8.60 -13.73 10.10
N LYS A 95 -9.78 -14.21 10.50
CA LYS A 95 -10.96 -14.28 9.63
C LYS A 95 -11.59 -12.89 9.48
N ALA A 96 -11.72 -12.17 10.57
CA ALA A 96 -12.24 -10.80 10.61
C ALA A 96 -11.46 -9.88 9.67
N ALA A 97 -10.12 -9.92 9.71
CA ALA A 97 -9.26 -9.11 8.84
C ALA A 97 -9.50 -9.35 7.34
N LYS A 98 -9.85 -10.57 6.95
CA LYS A 98 -10.22 -10.88 5.55
C LYS A 98 -11.61 -10.34 5.17
N LEU A 99 -12.48 -10.13 6.13
CA LEU A 99 -13.85 -9.63 5.94
C LEU A 99 -13.94 -8.10 5.97
N VAL A 100 -12.98 -7.42 6.61
CA VAL A 100 -12.98 -5.96 6.84
C VAL A 100 -13.26 -5.18 5.54
N ARG A 101 -12.68 -5.60 4.39
CA ARG A 101 -12.94 -4.93 3.11
C ARG A 101 -14.42 -4.92 2.75
N GLY A 102 -15.11 -6.05 2.87
CA GLY A 102 -16.55 -6.12 2.58
C GLY A 102 -17.40 -5.24 3.51
N TYR A 103 -16.96 -4.98 4.73
CA TYR A 103 -17.60 -4.01 5.62
C TYR A 103 -17.33 -2.57 5.14
N ALA A 104 -16.10 -2.23 4.79
CA ALA A 104 -15.75 -0.91 4.27
C ALA A 104 -16.50 -0.59 2.96
N GLU A 105 -16.64 -1.57 2.06
CA GLU A 105 -17.42 -1.43 0.83
C GLU A 105 -18.91 -1.14 1.07
N ARG A 106 -19.44 -1.48 2.24
CA ARG A 106 -20.82 -1.15 2.67
C ARG A 106 -20.91 0.12 3.50
N GLY A 107 -19.82 0.83 3.68
CA GLY A 107 -19.78 2.10 4.41
C GLY A 107 -19.64 1.93 5.93
N ASP A 108 -19.18 0.79 6.42
CA ASP A 108 -18.92 0.58 7.84
C ASP A 108 -17.82 1.50 8.35
N GLU A 109 -18.11 2.25 9.40
CA GLU A 109 -17.25 3.30 9.93
C GLU A 109 -15.90 2.76 10.42
N MET A 110 -15.90 1.67 11.20
CA MET A 110 -14.69 1.06 11.72
C MET A 110 -13.79 0.56 10.57
N ALA A 111 -14.39 -0.12 9.61
CA ALA A 111 -13.66 -0.67 8.47
C ALA A 111 -13.10 0.44 7.57
N LEU A 112 -13.85 1.53 7.37
CA LEU A 112 -13.37 2.70 6.62
C LEU A 112 -12.16 3.35 7.30
N GLU A 113 -12.12 3.47 8.64
CA GLU A 113 -10.96 3.99 9.35
C GLU A 113 -9.71 3.13 9.16
N ILE A 114 -9.84 1.81 9.17
CA ILE A 114 -8.74 0.88 8.88
C ILE A 114 -8.19 1.14 7.47
N PHE A 115 -9.06 1.25 6.48
CA PHE A 115 -8.62 1.49 5.09
C PHE A 115 -8.16 2.93 4.86
N ARG A 116 -8.64 3.91 5.63
CA ARG A 116 -8.11 5.27 5.64
C ARG A 116 -6.63 5.27 6.09
N GLN A 117 -6.32 4.59 7.19
CA GLN A 117 -4.96 4.44 7.67
C GLN A 117 -4.07 3.74 6.64
N GLN A 118 -4.58 2.69 5.99
CA GLN A 118 -3.87 2.00 4.90
C GLN A 118 -3.57 2.95 3.72
N ALA A 119 -4.56 3.74 3.28
CA ALA A 119 -4.40 4.68 2.18
C ALA A 119 -3.40 5.80 2.51
N ILE A 120 -3.45 6.33 3.74
CA ILE A 120 -2.47 7.32 4.22
C ILE A 120 -1.06 6.73 4.22
N ALA A 121 -0.88 5.50 4.72
CA ALA A 121 0.43 4.85 4.71
C ALA A 121 0.98 4.72 3.30
N MET A 122 0.15 4.33 2.34
CA MET A 122 0.54 4.23 0.93
C MET A 122 0.91 5.61 0.33
N GLY A 123 0.12 6.65 0.61
CA GLY A 123 0.43 8.02 0.18
C GLY A 123 1.77 8.52 0.72
N ARG A 124 2.12 8.17 1.96
CA ARG A 124 3.42 8.51 2.55
C ARG A 124 4.59 7.77 1.89
N VAL A 125 4.40 6.50 1.53
CA VAL A 125 5.38 5.77 0.73
C VAL A 125 5.61 6.47 -0.60
N PHE A 126 4.55 6.89 -1.28
CA PHE A 126 4.67 7.63 -2.53
C PHE A 126 5.32 8.99 -2.35
N SER A 127 5.03 9.70 -1.26
CA SER A 127 5.69 10.96 -0.93
C SER A 127 7.21 10.80 -0.77
N ILE A 128 7.64 9.72 -0.11
CA ILE A 128 9.08 9.42 0.04
C ILE A 128 9.67 9.03 -1.32
N ALA A 129 9.01 8.16 -2.08
CA ALA A 129 9.46 7.75 -3.40
C ALA A 129 9.60 8.94 -4.36
N ALA A 130 8.67 9.91 -4.30
CA ALA A 130 8.73 11.15 -5.07
C ALA A 130 10.02 11.94 -4.84
N LYS A 131 10.49 11.99 -3.59
CA LYS A 131 11.72 12.71 -3.23
C LYS A 131 12.99 11.94 -3.60
N PHE A 132 12.88 10.64 -3.86
CA PHE A 132 14.02 9.76 -4.14
C PHE A 132 14.23 9.49 -5.63
N THR A 133 13.15 9.27 -6.36
CA THR A 133 13.20 8.78 -7.76
C THR A 133 12.42 9.64 -8.74
N ASP A 134 11.65 10.62 -8.25
CA ASP A 134 10.85 11.55 -9.07
C ASP A 134 10.10 10.83 -10.22
N PRO A 135 9.25 9.84 -9.93
CA PRO A 135 8.58 9.07 -10.97
C PRO A 135 7.42 9.86 -11.60
N ASP A 136 7.17 9.61 -12.88
CA ASP A 136 6.00 10.14 -13.56
C ASP A 136 4.72 9.34 -13.28
N THR A 137 4.84 8.09 -12.78
CA THR A 137 3.68 7.24 -12.54
C THR A 137 3.82 6.44 -11.23
N TYR A 138 2.75 6.46 -10.43
CA TYR A 138 2.62 5.70 -9.18
C TYR A 138 1.51 4.69 -9.33
N PHE A 139 1.83 3.41 -9.19
CA PHE A 139 0.85 2.34 -9.32
C PHE A 139 0.41 1.81 -7.97
N ILE A 140 -0.90 1.79 -7.77
CA ILE A 140 -1.58 1.13 -6.65
C ILE A 140 -2.02 -0.25 -7.10
N GLY A 141 -1.65 -1.31 -6.35
CA GLY A 141 -2.05 -2.67 -6.64
C GLY A 141 -2.43 -3.46 -5.39
N GLY A 142 -2.94 -4.66 -5.62
CA GLY A 142 -3.38 -5.56 -4.56
C GLY A 142 -4.89 -5.63 -4.40
N GLY A 143 -5.35 -6.12 -3.26
CA GLY A 143 -6.76 -6.45 -3.02
C GLY A 143 -7.76 -5.31 -3.24
N VAL A 144 -7.32 -4.05 -3.11
CA VAL A 144 -8.18 -2.88 -3.33
C VAL A 144 -8.67 -2.76 -4.77
N ILE A 145 -7.93 -3.30 -5.75
CA ILE A 145 -8.34 -3.25 -7.17
C ILE A 145 -9.60 -4.08 -7.43
N GLU A 146 -9.79 -5.15 -6.65
CA GLU A 146 -10.95 -6.04 -6.74
C GLU A 146 -12.17 -5.51 -5.98
N ALA A 147 -12.03 -4.40 -5.28
CA ALA A 147 -13.08 -3.81 -4.47
C ALA A 147 -14.17 -3.15 -5.33
N ALA A 148 -15.33 -2.90 -4.72
CA ALA A 148 -16.41 -2.16 -5.35
C ALA A 148 -15.94 -0.79 -5.87
N PRO A 149 -16.39 -0.33 -7.06
CA PRO A 149 -15.86 0.88 -7.71
C PRO A 149 -15.85 2.10 -6.81
N HIS A 150 -16.94 2.39 -6.09
CA HIS A 150 -17.05 3.55 -5.20
C HIS A 150 -16.02 3.54 -4.06
N PHE A 151 -15.77 2.36 -3.47
CA PHE A 151 -14.76 2.19 -2.41
C PHE A 151 -13.35 2.34 -2.99
N ARG A 152 -13.08 1.71 -4.13
CA ARG A 152 -11.81 1.82 -4.83
C ARG A 152 -11.48 3.27 -5.19
N ASP A 153 -12.46 4.01 -5.73
CA ASP A 153 -12.28 5.41 -6.12
C ASP A 153 -12.01 6.29 -4.89
N TRP A 154 -12.73 6.06 -3.79
CA TRP A 154 -12.47 6.70 -2.50
C TRP A 154 -11.06 6.40 -1.98
N PHE A 155 -10.65 5.13 -2.02
CA PHE A 155 -9.32 4.73 -1.56
C PHE A 155 -8.21 5.41 -2.37
N VAL A 156 -8.31 5.41 -3.70
CA VAL A 156 -7.35 6.08 -4.58
C VAL A 156 -7.32 7.59 -4.33
N ALA A 157 -8.49 8.22 -4.14
CA ALA A 157 -8.57 9.64 -3.80
C ALA A 157 -7.86 9.94 -2.47
N THR A 158 -8.05 9.10 -1.45
CA THR A 158 -7.39 9.24 -0.15
C THR A 158 -5.86 9.06 -0.28
N VAL A 159 -5.39 8.10 -1.08
CA VAL A 159 -3.94 7.97 -1.36
C VAL A 159 -3.40 9.24 -2.01
N LYS A 160 -4.09 9.80 -3.00
CA LYS A 160 -3.70 11.04 -3.68
C LYS A 160 -3.63 12.22 -2.72
N GLU A 161 -4.62 12.39 -1.88
CA GLU A 161 -4.70 13.46 -0.88
C GLU A 161 -3.50 13.42 0.09
N HIS A 162 -3.01 12.23 0.42
CA HIS A 162 -1.91 12.03 1.35
C HIS A 162 -0.56 11.75 0.66
N THR A 163 -0.46 11.99 -0.65
CA THR A 163 0.79 11.97 -1.39
C THR A 163 1.31 13.40 -1.55
N ASP A 164 2.36 13.73 -0.81
CA ASP A 164 3.00 15.06 -0.83
C ASP A 164 3.97 15.17 -2.02
N LEU A 165 3.55 15.90 -3.05
CA LEU A 165 4.33 16.19 -4.25
C LEU A 165 4.67 17.68 -4.33
N TYR A 166 5.84 18.02 -4.85
CA TYR A 166 6.12 19.38 -5.27
C TYR A 166 5.25 19.77 -6.48
N VAL A 167 5.06 21.06 -6.70
CA VAL A 167 4.20 21.57 -7.79
C VAL A 167 4.64 21.02 -9.15
N GLU A 168 5.95 20.96 -9.39
CA GLU A 168 6.54 20.44 -10.61
C GLU A 168 6.27 18.93 -10.78
N GLN A 169 6.33 18.17 -9.71
CA GLN A 169 6.00 16.74 -9.69
C GLN A 169 4.51 16.50 -9.93
N ALA A 170 3.66 17.25 -9.24
CA ALA A 170 2.21 17.13 -9.38
C ALA A 170 1.71 17.48 -10.78
N ALA A 171 2.44 18.32 -11.51
CA ALA A 171 2.09 18.68 -12.89
C ALA A 171 2.26 17.55 -13.90
N VAL A 172 3.09 16.54 -13.59
CA VAL A 172 3.41 15.44 -14.50
C VAL A 172 3.09 14.05 -13.92
N ALA A 173 2.90 13.94 -12.61
CA ALA A 173 2.68 12.68 -11.92
C ALA A 173 1.25 12.15 -12.13
N GLU A 174 1.14 10.85 -12.36
CA GLU A 174 -0.12 10.13 -12.36
C GLU A 174 -0.12 9.07 -11.25
N ILE A 175 -1.12 9.10 -10.35
CA ILE A 175 -1.37 8.05 -9.38
C ILE A 175 -2.57 7.24 -9.88
N THR A 176 -2.36 5.97 -10.20
CA THR A 176 -3.35 5.13 -10.86
C THR A 176 -3.27 3.67 -10.39
N LEU A 177 -4.21 2.86 -10.83
CA LEU A 177 -4.24 1.43 -10.50
C LEU A 177 -3.36 0.63 -11.45
N VAL A 178 -2.76 -0.46 -10.95
CA VAL A 178 -2.06 -1.43 -11.81
C VAL A 178 -3.06 -2.03 -12.81
N PRO A 179 -2.83 -1.86 -14.13
CA PRO A 179 -3.70 -2.47 -15.12
C PRO A 179 -3.51 -3.98 -15.18
N HIS A 180 -4.60 -4.74 -15.28
CA HIS A 180 -4.56 -6.22 -15.41
C HIS A 180 -3.69 -6.88 -14.32
N LEU A 181 -3.99 -6.60 -13.06
CA LEU A 181 -3.21 -7.03 -11.90
C LEU A 181 -3.03 -8.56 -11.85
N ASP A 182 -4.04 -9.32 -12.25
CA ASP A 182 -4.03 -10.79 -12.35
C ASP A 182 -2.87 -11.34 -13.20
N MET A 183 -2.48 -10.59 -14.23
CA MET A 183 -1.37 -10.93 -15.13
C MET A 183 -0.09 -10.15 -14.86
N ALA A 184 -0.09 -9.15 -13.97
CA ALA A 184 1.03 -8.24 -13.79
C ALA A 184 2.32 -8.97 -13.36
N GLY A 185 2.21 -9.91 -12.42
CA GLY A 185 3.36 -10.71 -11.96
C GLY A 185 3.94 -11.59 -13.06
N ALA A 186 3.09 -12.30 -13.82
CA ALA A 186 3.52 -13.16 -14.92
C ALA A 186 4.19 -12.34 -16.05
N ARG A 187 3.62 -11.19 -16.40
CA ARG A 187 4.20 -10.28 -17.40
C ARG A 187 5.55 -9.73 -16.95
N GLY A 188 5.66 -9.26 -15.69
CA GLY A 188 6.89 -8.75 -15.13
C GLY A 188 8.00 -9.81 -15.16
N SER A 189 7.71 -11.04 -14.76
CA SER A 189 8.66 -12.15 -14.81
C SER A 189 9.10 -12.48 -16.24
N ALA A 190 8.17 -12.49 -17.20
CA ALA A 190 8.48 -12.74 -18.60
C ALA A 190 9.37 -11.65 -19.20
N ILE A 191 9.09 -10.37 -18.88
CA ILE A 191 9.92 -9.24 -19.32
C ILE A 191 11.33 -9.36 -18.73
N ALA A 192 11.45 -9.59 -17.42
CA ALA A 192 12.74 -9.75 -16.76
C ALA A 192 13.58 -10.90 -17.35
N ALA A 193 12.93 -12.03 -17.64
CA ALA A 193 13.61 -13.16 -18.29
C ALA A 193 14.08 -12.82 -19.71
N ALA A 194 13.26 -12.12 -20.49
CA ALA A 194 13.63 -11.70 -21.85
C ALA A 194 14.79 -10.69 -21.85
N GLU A 195 14.81 -9.75 -20.90
CA GLU A 195 15.92 -8.81 -20.73
C GLU A 195 17.22 -9.52 -20.33
N TRP A 196 17.12 -10.50 -19.41
CA TRP A 196 18.27 -11.28 -18.99
C TRP A 196 18.89 -12.05 -20.17
N VAL A 197 18.08 -12.70 -21.01
CA VAL A 197 18.57 -13.42 -22.20
C VAL A 197 19.27 -12.48 -23.20
N ARG A 198 18.74 -11.26 -23.36
CA ARG A 198 19.34 -10.26 -24.28
C ARG A 198 20.65 -9.67 -23.76
N SER A 199 20.91 -9.77 -22.46
CA SER A 199 22.12 -9.24 -21.82
C SER A 199 23.30 -10.24 -21.79
N GLN A 200 23.05 -11.50 -22.22
CA GLN A 200 24.09 -12.53 -22.36
C GLN A 200 24.78 -12.43 -23.73
#